data_eac7400e7cd8e5630942245046889ed1
#
_entry.id   eac7400e7cd8e5630942245046889ed1
#
_cell.length_a   1.000
_cell.length_b   1.000
_cell.length_c   1.000
_cell.angle_alpha   90.00
_cell.angle_beta   90.00
_cell.angle_gamma   90.00
#
_symmetry.space_group_name_H-M   'P 1'
#
loop_
_entity.id
_entity.type
_entity.pdbx_description
1 polymer ?
#
loop_
_entity_poly.entity_id
_entity_poly.type
_entity_poly.pdbx_seq_one_letter_code
_entity_poly.pdbx_strand_id
1 'polypeptide(L)'
;AIMRAFVQLRHLMMGNGGLVNRLSNVEAKDLEQDCRLTGHDEHLLDHDRKFDELFEAMDRGELKTKGLFYNNQEFDAYVFVCDLIRQAKKRIVLVDRYVTEKTLAMMLKREKGVSVTIYTYDKSKVLELDLATYNEQYPDSPMQVLPSYGMHDRFLFIDDTAYHFGASLKDLGKNTFFFTQEDFTLDEVLKESQKIQAEKESLALQDDNAD
;
A
#
# COMPACT_ATOMS: atom_id res chain seq x y z
N ALA A 1 -56.82 11.39 -47.52
CA ALA A 1 -56.44 10.64 -46.27
C ALA A 1 -54.92 10.70 -46.01
N ILE A 2 -54.07 10.33 -46.98
CA ILE A 2 -52.60 10.20 -46.80
C ILE A 2 -51.91 11.53 -46.44
N MET A 3 -52.26 12.64 -47.14
CA MET A 3 -51.69 13.96 -46.83
C MET A 3 -51.98 14.46 -45.41
N ARG A 4 -53.18 14.19 -44.87
CA ARG A 4 -53.52 14.56 -43.49
C ARG A 4 -52.71 13.73 -42.46
N ALA A 5 -52.53 12.46 -42.73
CA ALA A 5 -51.69 11.59 -41.85
C ALA A 5 -50.26 12.04 -41.85
N PHE A 6 -49.71 12.45 -43.03
CA PHE A 6 -48.34 12.95 -43.15
C PHE A 6 -48.14 14.29 -42.43
N VAL A 7 -49.08 15.21 -42.50
CA VAL A 7 -49.04 16.48 -41.78
C VAL A 7 -49.15 16.24 -40.26
N GLN A 8 -50.00 15.34 -39.81
CA GLN A 8 -50.10 14.98 -38.39
C GLN A 8 -48.82 14.33 -37.85
N LEU A 9 -48.22 13.41 -38.63
CA LEU A 9 -46.96 12.79 -38.25
C LEU A 9 -45.83 13.84 -38.17
N ARG A 10 -45.80 14.75 -39.11
CA ARG A 10 -44.81 15.85 -39.09
C ARG A 10 -44.97 16.79 -37.89
N HIS A 11 -46.23 17.14 -37.54
CA HIS A 11 -46.50 17.92 -36.33
C HIS A 11 -46.12 17.17 -35.05
N LEU A 12 -46.38 15.88 -34.99
CA LEU A 12 -45.97 15.04 -33.87
C LEU A 12 -44.45 14.98 -33.72
N MET A 13 -43.72 14.83 -34.81
CA MET A 13 -42.26 14.83 -34.83
C MET A 13 -41.69 16.19 -34.44
N MET A 14 -42.25 17.30 -34.95
CA MET A 14 -41.77 18.67 -34.63
C MET A 14 -42.09 19.07 -33.17
N GLY A 15 -43.22 18.59 -32.62
CA GLY A 15 -43.58 18.82 -31.20
C GLY A 15 -42.75 18.03 -30.20
N ASN A 16 -42.18 16.89 -30.64
CA ASN A 16 -41.41 15.99 -29.79
C ASN A 16 -39.89 16.03 -30.02
N GLY A 17 -39.36 17.04 -30.71
CA GLY A 17 -37.93 17.18 -30.98
C GLY A 17 -37.07 17.15 -29.70
N GLY A 18 -37.58 17.71 -28.60
CA GLY A 18 -36.95 17.65 -27.30
C GLY A 18 -36.91 16.24 -26.68
N LEU A 19 -37.90 15.42 -26.97
CA LEU A 19 -37.96 14.01 -26.52
C LEU A 19 -36.97 13.14 -27.30
N VAL A 20 -36.89 13.32 -28.61
CA VAL A 20 -35.90 12.62 -29.47
C VAL A 20 -34.48 12.93 -29.04
N ASN A 21 -34.18 14.20 -28.83
CA ASN A 21 -32.83 14.59 -28.34
C ASN A 21 -32.51 14.01 -26.94
N ARG A 22 -33.50 13.97 -26.06
CA ARG A 22 -33.32 13.37 -24.73
C ARG A 22 -33.09 11.86 -24.83
N LEU A 23 -33.84 11.17 -25.72
CA LEU A 23 -33.67 9.74 -25.95
C LEU A 23 -32.29 9.44 -26.51
N SER A 24 -31.80 10.18 -27.53
CA SER A 24 -30.47 10.01 -28.07
C SER A 24 -29.37 10.26 -27.04
N ASN A 25 -29.56 11.23 -26.13
CA ASN A 25 -28.61 11.49 -25.04
C ASN A 25 -28.61 10.36 -24.00
N VAL A 26 -29.76 9.72 -23.73
CA VAL A 26 -29.86 8.55 -22.84
C VAL A 26 -29.16 7.36 -23.48
N GLU A 27 -29.47 7.06 -24.75
CA GLU A 27 -28.83 5.98 -25.50
C GLU A 27 -27.30 6.13 -25.55
N ALA A 28 -26.80 7.36 -25.77
CA ALA A 28 -25.36 7.63 -25.75
C ALA A 28 -24.73 7.38 -24.37
N LYS A 29 -25.44 7.75 -23.29
CA LYS A 29 -24.97 7.49 -21.92
C LYS A 29 -25.03 6.02 -21.57
N ASP A 30 -26.06 5.31 -21.98
CA ASP A 30 -26.17 3.88 -21.76
C ASP A 30 -25.03 3.13 -22.43
N LEU A 31 -24.69 3.49 -23.68
CA LEU A 31 -23.54 2.92 -24.36
C LEU A 31 -22.22 3.20 -23.66
N GLU A 32 -22.03 4.42 -23.16
CA GLU A 32 -20.85 4.78 -22.35
C GLU A 32 -20.80 3.97 -21.04
N GLN A 33 -21.94 3.80 -20.36
CA GLN A 33 -22.04 3.00 -19.13
C GLN A 33 -21.75 1.53 -19.39
N ASP A 34 -22.27 0.96 -20.46
CA ASP A 34 -21.99 -0.42 -20.85
C ASP A 34 -20.53 -0.67 -21.14
N CYS A 35 -19.83 0.27 -21.82
CA CYS A 35 -18.39 0.20 -22.03
C CYS A 35 -17.61 0.24 -20.69
N ARG A 36 -18.04 1.08 -19.75
CA ARG A 36 -17.43 1.16 -18.44
C ARG A 36 -17.67 -0.10 -17.61
N LEU A 37 -18.88 -0.63 -17.62
CA LEU A 37 -19.21 -1.88 -16.93
C LEU A 37 -18.42 -3.06 -17.49
N THR A 38 -18.31 -3.18 -18.80
CA THR A 38 -17.49 -4.22 -19.43
C THR A 38 -16.01 -4.10 -18.98
N GLY A 39 -15.46 -2.89 -18.93
CA GLY A 39 -14.11 -2.66 -18.42
C GLY A 39 -13.97 -3.03 -16.93
N HIS A 40 -14.99 -2.77 -16.12
CA HIS A 40 -14.98 -3.19 -14.70
C HIS A 40 -15.05 -4.72 -14.56
N ASP A 41 -15.85 -5.39 -15.37
CA ASP A 41 -15.97 -6.85 -15.35
C ASP A 41 -14.65 -7.51 -15.76
N GLU A 42 -13.95 -6.98 -16.77
CA GLU A 42 -12.60 -7.45 -17.15
C GLU A 42 -11.59 -7.26 -16.00
N HIS A 43 -11.64 -6.12 -15.31
CA HIS A 43 -10.80 -5.88 -14.14
C HIS A 43 -11.12 -6.84 -12.99
N LEU A 44 -12.39 -7.10 -12.70
CA LEU A 44 -12.79 -8.04 -11.66
C LEU A 44 -12.31 -9.46 -11.97
N LEU A 45 -12.47 -9.92 -13.21
CA LEU A 45 -11.97 -11.23 -13.64
C LEU A 45 -10.44 -11.34 -13.54
N ASP A 46 -9.69 -10.26 -13.84
CA ASP A 46 -8.24 -10.24 -13.67
C ASP A 46 -7.84 -10.25 -12.18
N HIS A 47 -8.62 -9.58 -11.33
CA HIS A 47 -8.44 -9.65 -9.87
C HIS A 47 -8.68 -11.06 -9.34
N ASP A 48 -9.79 -11.69 -9.71
CA ASP A 48 -10.13 -13.05 -9.26
C ASP A 48 -9.02 -14.04 -9.65
N ARG A 49 -8.54 -13.97 -10.91
CA ARG A 49 -7.43 -14.80 -11.36
C ARG A 49 -6.14 -14.57 -10.55
N LYS A 50 -5.82 -13.31 -10.24
CA LYS A 50 -4.65 -12.97 -9.41
C LYS A 50 -4.81 -13.43 -7.97
N PHE A 51 -6.03 -13.41 -7.43
CA PHE A 51 -6.33 -14.00 -6.12
C PHE A 51 -6.12 -15.51 -6.13
N ASP A 52 -6.61 -16.21 -7.15
CA ASP A 52 -6.41 -17.66 -7.27
C ASP A 52 -4.92 -18.00 -7.37
N GLU A 53 -4.16 -17.29 -8.20
CA GLU A 53 -2.70 -17.45 -8.30
C GLU A 53 -1.99 -17.17 -6.96
N LEU A 54 -2.45 -16.17 -6.20
CA LEU A 54 -1.90 -15.85 -4.89
C LEU A 54 -2.22 -16.95 -3.87
N PHE A 55 -3.46 -17.43 -3.82
CA PHE A 55 -3.87 -18.53 -2.94
C PHE A 55 -3.13 -19.83 -3.28
N GLU A 56 -2.98 -20.15 -4.56
CA GLU A 56 -2.19 -21.31 -4.98
C GLU A 56 -0.69 -21.16 -4.62
N ALA A 57 -0.11 -19.96 -4.69
CA ALA A 57 1.27 -19.72 -4.27
C ALA A 57 1.41 -19.82 -2.74
N MET A 58 0.40 -19.37 -1.98
CA MET A 58 0.35 -19.53 -0.52
C MET A 58 0.25 -21.01 -0.11
N ASP A 59 -0.61 -21.79 -0.78
CA ASP A 59 -0.76 -23.23 -0.52
C ASP A 59 0.51 -24.04 -0.85
N ARG A 60 1.30 -23.55 -1.82
CA ARG A 60 2.63 -24.14 -2.14
C ARG A 60 3.74 -23.65 -1.21
N GLY A 61 3.48 -22.68 -0.33
CA GLY A 61 4.50 -22.04 0.50
C GLY A 61 5.51 -21.19 -0.29
N GLU A 62 5.23 -20.90 -1.55
CA GLU A 62 6.05 -20.09 -2.44
C GLU A 62 5.63 -18.62 -2.33
N LEU A 63 6.34 -17.86 -1.51
CA LEU A 63 6.21 -16.40 -1.56
C LEU A 63 6.77 -15.86 -2.86
N LYS A 64 6.04 -14.89 -3.41
CA LYS A 64 6.55 -14.14 -4.55
C LYS A 64 7.84 -13.42 -4.14
N THR A 65 8.94 -13.74 -4.81
CA THR A 65 10.23 -13.07 -4.60
C THR A 65 10.28 -11.69 -5.26
N LYS A 66 9.36 -11.39 -6.15
CA LYS A 66 9.18 -10.09 -6.82
C LYS A 66 7.76 -9.93 -7.34
N GLY A 67 7.30 -8.69 -7.44
CA GLY A 67 5.99 -8.39 -8.02
C GLY A 67 5.78 -6.91 -8.25
N LEU A 68 4.70 -6.61 -8.96
CA LEU A 68 4.24 -5.27 -9.27
C LEU A 68 2.79 -5.13 -8.81
N PHE A 69 2.50 -4.06 -8.09
CA PHE A 69 1.16 -3.63 -7.75
C PHE A 69 0.83 -2.37 -8.55
N TYR A 70 -0.37 -2.35 -9.13
CA TYR A 70 -0.85 -1.21 -9.90
C TYR A 70 -1.60 -0.20 -9.03
N ASN A 71 -1.93 0.95 -9.59
CA ASN A 71 -2.75 1.96 -8.92
C ASN A 71 -4.06 1.36 -8.43
N ASN A 72 -4.51 1.80 -7.25
CA ASN A 72 -5.76 1.36 -6.60
C ASN A 72 -5.78 -0.12 -6.14
N GLN A 73 -4.63 -0.77 -6.03
CA GLN A 73 -4.50 -2.09 -5.41
C GLN A 73 -4.06 -2.00 -3.94
N GLU A 74 -4.64 -1.06 -3.20
CA GLU A 74 -4.25 -0.81 -1.79
C GLU A 74 -4.52 -2.01 -0.89
N PHE A 75 -5.67 -2.66 -1.08
CA PHE A 75 -6.04 -3.82 -0.27
C PHE A 75 -5.18 -5.03 -0.58
N ASP A 76 -4.91 -5.31 -1.86
CA ASP A 76 -4.08 -6.44 -2.28
C ASP A 76 -2.65 -6.30 -1.73
N ALA A 77 -2.08 -5.10 -1.87
CA ALA A 77 -0.76 -4.79 -1.34
C ALA A 77 -0.71 -4.87 0.19
N TYR A 78 -1.77 -4.42 0.88
CA TYR A 78 -1.91 -4.56 2.32
C TYR A 78 -1.95 -6.03 2.75
N VAL A 79 -2.76 -6.86 2.10
CA VAL A 79 -2.87 -8.31 2.38
C VAL A 79 -1.51 -8.97 2.19
N PHE A 80 -0.85 -8.72 1.06
CA PHE A 80 0.47 -9.26 0.78
C PHE A 80 1.50 -8.94 1.88
N VAL A 81 1.59 -7.69 2.30
CA VAL A 81 2.51 -7.30 3.39
C VAL A 81 2.13 -7.95 4.72
N CYS A 82 0.84 -8.03 5.03
CA CYS A 82 0.38 -8.73 6.22
C CYS A 82 0.74 -10.22 6.21
N ASP A 83 0.72 -10.86 5.04
CA ASP A 83 1.10 -12.27 4.89
C ASP A 83 2.61 -12.47 5.06
N LEU A 84 3.44 -11.55 4.55
CA LEU A 84 4.87 -11.53 4.87
C LEU A 84 5.10 -11.41 6.38
N ILE A 85 4.42 -10.49 7.04
CA ILE A 85 4.53 -10.25 8.49
C ILE A 85 4.14 -11.49 9.30
N ARG A 86 3.09 -12.22 8.90
CA ARG A 86 2.65 -13.46 9.57
C ARG A 86 3.68 -14.59 9.49
N GLN A 87 4.57 -14.58 8.52
CA GLN A 87 5.58 -15.62 8.36
C GLN A 87 6.80 -15.45 9.24
N ALA A 88 7.00 -14.27 9.80
CA ALA A 88 8.09 -14.02 10.73
C ALA A 88 8.02 -14.96 11.92
N LYS A 89 9.17 -15.57 12.27
CA LYS A 89 9.32 -16.48 13.42
C LYS A 89 10.18 -15.91 14.53
N LYS A 90 11.04 -14.93 14.21
CA LYS A 90 11.99 -14.34 15.15
C LYS A 90 11.84 -12.84 15.24
N ARG A 91 11.91 -12.16 14.12
CA ARG A 91 11.98 -10.70 14.07
C ARG A 91 11.38 -10.14 12.79
N ILE A 92 10.88 -8.91 12.91
CA ILE A 92 10.52 -8.05 11.79
C ILE A 92 11.29 -6.76 11.95
N VAL A 93 11.98 -6.33 10.89
CA VAL A 93 12.63 -5.02 10.87
C VAL A 93 12.13 -4.24 9.65
N LEU A 94 11.55 -3.09 9.91
CA LEU A 94 11.12 -2.17 8.87
C LEU A 94 12.08 -0.98 8.81
N VAL A 95 12.56 -0.67 7.62
CA VAL A 95 13.26 0.59 7.32
C VAL A 95 12.37 1.37 6.37
N ASP A 96 11.70 2.40 6.87
CA ASP A 96 10.81 3.26 6.08
C ASP A 96 10.86 4.69 6.60
N ARG A 97 11.08 5.64 5.70
CA ARG A 97 11.19 7.06 6.05
C ARG A 97 9.93 7.60 6.73
N TYR A 98 8.76 7.09 6.36
CA TYR A 98 7.46 7.59 6.79
C TYR A 98 6.61 6.48 7.39
N VAL A 99 6.44 6.50 8.70
CA VAL A 99 5.67 5.53 9.45
C VAL A 99 4.44 6.19 10.06
N THR A 100 3.31 5.51 10.02
CA THR A 100 2.04 5.96 10.60
C THR A 100 1.41 4.84 11.42
N GLU A 101 0.28 5.15 12.07
CA GLU A 101 -0.56 4.17 12.78
C GLU A 101 -0.96 2.97 11.91
N LYS A 102 -1.13 3.17 10.60
CA LYS A 102 -1.39 2.06 9.65
C LYS A 102 -0.25 1.06 9.64
N THR A 103 0.99 1.54 9.66
CA THR A 103 2.18 0.68 9.68
C THR A 103 2.25 -0.11 10.99
N LEU A 104 1.97 0.53 12.13
CA LEU A 104 1.91 -0.16 13.43
C LEU A 104 0.81 -1.24 13.42
N ALA A 105 -0.37 -0.92 12.86
CA ALA A 105 -1.47 -1.87 12.75
C ALA A 105 -1.13 -3.10 11.88
N MET A 106 -0.32 -2.95 10.83
CA MET A 106 0.19 -4.10 10.07
C MET A 106 1.08 -4.99 10.93
N MET A 107 1.96 -4.41 11.75
CA MET A 107 2.88 -5.17 12.63
C MET A 107 2.14 -6.00 13.69
N LEU A 108 0.88 -5.66 14.01
CA LEU A 108 0.02 -6.46 14.90
C LEU A 108 -0.33 -7.84 14.33
N LYS A 109 -0.14 -8.04 13.02
CA LYS A 109 -0.44 -9.32 12.36
C LYS A 109 0.63 -10.40 12.59
N ARG A 110 1.77 -10.04 13.23
CA ARG A 110 2.84 -10.99 13.56
C ARG A 110 2.40 -12.03 14.56
N GLU A 111 3.11 -13.15 14.59
CA GLU A 111 2.95 -14.16 15.63
C GLU A 111 3.44 -13.63 17.01
N LYS A 112 2.92 -14.21 18.07
CA LYS A 112 3.33 -13.89 19.44
C LYS A 112 4.80 -14.24 19.65
N GLY A 113 5.56 -13.32 20.24
CA GLY A 113 6.99 -13.51 20.51
C GLY A 113 7.92 -13.01 19.41
N VAL A 114 7.39 -12.63 18.26
CA VAL A 114 8.18 -12.00 17.18
C VAL A 114 8.48 -10.55 17.54
N SER A 115 9.75 -10.16 17.57
CA SER A 115 10.17 -8.78 17.85
C SER A 115 9.93 -7.88 16.64
N VAL A 116 9.66 -6.59 16.91
CA VAL A 116 9.50 -5.57 15.85
C VAL A 116 10.40 -4.39 16.13
N THR A 117 11.21 -4.04 15.14
CA THR A 117 12.02 -2.82 15.15
C THR A 117 11.74 -2.02 13.89
N ILE A 118 11.44 -0.74 14.03
CA ILE A 118 11.13 0.17 12.93
C ILE A 118 12.19 1.28 12.90
N TYR A 119 12.90 1.41 11.81
CA TYR A 119 13.81 2.50 11.54
C TYR A 119 13.12 3.55 10.67
N THR A 120 12.96 4.77 11.21
CA THR A 120 12.28 5.85 10.48
C THR A 120 13.02 7.19 10.67
N TYR A 121 12.93 8.05 9.66
CA TYR A 121 13.50 9.39 9.73
C TYR A 121 12.62 10.34 10.55
N ASP A 122 11.31 10.25 10.36
CA ASP A 122 10.34 11.15 10.97
C ASP A 122 9.61 10.46 12.13
N LYS A 123 10.08 10.75 13.33
CA LYS A 123 9.35 10.42 14.56
C LYS A 123 8.39 11.55 14.88
N SER A 124 7.20 11.51 14.28
CA SER A 124 6.15 12.44 14.68
C SER A 124 5.74 12.20 16.14
N LYS A 125 5.34 13.28 16.85
CA LYS A 125 4.81 13.16 18.23
C LYS A 125 3.58 12.23 18.30
N VAL A 126 2.80 12.15 17.22
CA VAL A 126 1.65 11.24 17.11
C VAL A 126 2.13 9.79 17.12
N LEU A 127 3.14 9.46 16.32
CA LEU A 127 3.70 8.11 16.30
C LEU A 127 4.31 7.70 17.65
N GLU A 128 4.96 8.63 18.36
CA GLU A 128 5.50 8.38 19.70
C GLU A 128 4.39 8.06 20.72
N LEU A 129 3.27 8.79 20.65
CA LEU A 129 2.12 8.55 21.52
C LEU A 129 1.45 7.21 21.21
N ASP A 130 1.24 6.90 19.93
CA ASP A 130 0.64 5.64 19.48
C ASP A 130 1.51 4.44 19.91
N LEU A 131 2.84 4.56 19.75
CA LEU A 131 3.80 3.55 20.18
C LEU A 131 3.80 3.36 21.70
N ALA A 132 3.77 4.44 22.46
CA ALA A 132 3.70 4.37 23.93
C ALA A 132 2.41 3.68 24.38
N THR A 133 1.26 4.09 23.83
CA THR A 133 -0.04 3.49 24.10
C THR A 133 -0.05 1.99 23.77
N TYR A 134 0.52 1.63 22.60
CA TYR A 134 0.64 0.23 22.20
C TYR A 134 1.49 -0.57 23.18
N ASN A 135 2.70 -0.08 23.52
CA ASN A 135 3.63 -0.79 24.39
C ASN A 135 3.10 -0.93 25.83
N GLU A 136 2.31 0.04 26.29
CA GLU A 136 1.62 -0.05 27.58
C GLU A 136 0.56 -1.16 27.57
N GLN A 137 -0.20 -1.28 26.49
CA GLN A 137 -1.24 -2.30 26.33
C GLN A 137 -0.68 -3.70 26.10
N TYR A 138 0.50 -3.81 25.47
CA TYR A 138 1.13 -5.08 25.07
C TYR A 138 2.57 -5.20 25.57
N PRO A 139 2.80 -5.21 26.89
CA PRO A 139 4.14 -5.21 27.48
C PRO A 139 4.97 -6.46 27.12
N ASP A 140 4.31 -7.58 26.86
CA ASP A 140 4.95 -8.85 26.46
C ASP A 140 5.38 -8.88 24.98
N SER A 141 5.00 -7.87 24.20
CA SER A 141 5.23 -7.82 22.76
C SER A 141 5.48 -6.39 22.26
N PRO A 142 6.44 -5.68 22.85
CA PRO A 142 6.69 -4.28 22.53
C PRO A 142 7.22 -4.12 21.11
N MET A 143 7.04 -2.92 20.56
CA MET A 143 7.69 -2.46 19.34
C MET A 143 8.74 -1.41 19.68
N GLN A 144 9.80 -1.37 18.89
CA GLN A 144 10.82 -0.34 18.99
C GLN A 144 10.82 0.52 17.73
N VAL A 145 10.94 1.84 17.91
CA VAL A 145 11.10 2.79 16.80
C VAL A 145 12.40 3.54 17.00
N LEU A 146 13.30 3.39 16.05
CA LEU A 146 14.64 3.95 16.07
C LEU A 146 14.84 4.96 14.93
N PRO A 147 15.71 5.95 15.09
CA PRO A 147 16.02 6.90 14.02
C PRO A 147 16.76 6.20 12.87
N SER A 148 16.45 6.62 11.63
CA SER A 148 17.18 6.24 10.43
C SER A 148 17.57 7.49 9.65
N TYR A 149 18.81 7.56 9.21
CA TYR A 149 19.37 8.69 8.48
C TYR A 149 19.90 8.27 7.12
N GLY A 150 19.76 9.13 6.11
CA GLY A 150 20.33 8.90 4.79
C GLY A 150 19.65 7.83 3.93
N MET A 151 18.59 7.17 4.43
CA MET A 151 17.88 6.14 3.71
C MET A 151 16.67 6.71 2.96
N HIS A 152 16.59 6.40 1.68
CA HIS A 152 15.42 6.72 0.83
C HIS A 152 14.62 5.48 0.45
N ASP A 153 15.28 4.33 0.36
CA ASP A 153 14.67 3.05 0.03
C ASP A 153 13.98 2.44 1.25
N ARG A 154 13.02 1.57 1.00
CA ARG A 154 12.21 0.93 2.03
C ARG A 154 12.50 -0.55 2.01
N PHE A 155 12.85 -1.07 3.17
CA PHE A 155 13.12 -2.48 3.36
C PHE A 155 12.26 -3.05 4.49
N LEU A 156 11.71 -4.22 4.23
CA LEU A 156 11.04 -5.04 5.23
C LEU A 156 11.83 -6.35 5.37
N PHE A 157 12.42 -6.55 6.53
CA PHE A 157 13.08 -7.82 6.87
C PHE A 157 12.08 -8.71 7.61
N ILE A 158 11.89 -9.89 7.10
CA ILE A 158 11.17 -10.99 7.74
C ILE A 158 12.21 -12.04 8.11
N ASP A 159 12.52 -12.12 9.39
CA ASP A 159 13.67 -12.86 9.92
C ASP A 159 14.99 -12.41 9.24
N ASP A 160 15.55 -13.22 8.38
CA ASP A 160 16.78 -12.93 7.64
C ASP A 160 16.54 -12.62 6.16
N THR A 161 15.26 -12.59 5.72
CA THR A 161 14.91 -12.29 4.33
C THR A 161 14.58 -10.81 4.17
N ALA A 162 15.27 -10.13 3.26
CA ALA A 162 15.04 -8.73 2.93
C ALA A 162 14.05 -8.57 1.76
N TYR A 163 13.09 -7.69 1.90
CA TYR A 163 12.19 -7.25 0.83
C TYR A 163 12.36 -5.74 0.63
N HIS A 164 12.68 -5.34 -0.60
CA HIS A 164 12.68 -3.95 -1.01
C HIS A 164 11.31 -3.53 -1.55
N PHE A 165 10.83 -2.36 -1.15
CA PHE A 165 9.55 -1.79 -1.58
C PHE A 165 9.75 -0.43 -2.25
N GLY A 166 9.24 -0.25 -3.46
CA GLY A 166 9.24 1.01 -4.19
C GLY A 166 8.32 2.08 -3.61
N ALA A 167 7.47 1.72 -2.65
CA ALA A 167 6.55 2.64 -1.95
C ALA A 167 6.66 2.47 -0.43
N SER A 168 6.33 3.54 0.32
CA SER A 168 6.18 3.45 1.78
C SER A 168 5.00 2.54 2.15
N LEU A 169 5.13 1.79 3.26
CA LEU A 169 4.06 0.90 3.73
C LEU A 169 2.74 1.64 4.02
N LYS A 170 2.81 2.92 4.39
CA LYS A 170 1.60 3.75 4.59
C LYS A 170 0.83 4.06 3.30
N ASP A 171 1.51 4.00 2.15
CA ASP A 171 0.99 4.41 0.84
C ASP A 171 0.93 3.25 -0.18
N LEU A 172 1.05 2.01 0.28
CA LEU A 172 0.99 0.82 -0.57
C LEU A 172 -0.25 0.81 -1.46
N GLY A 173 -0.06 0.54 -2.74
CA GLY A 173 -1.14 0.39 -3.72
C GLY A 173 -1.85 1.66 -4.15
N LYS A 174 -1.58 2.82 -3.55
CA LYS A 174 -2.12 4.11 -4.04
C LYS A 174 -1.60 4.45 -5.43
N ASN A 175 -0.32 4.19 -5.65
CA ASN A 175 0.35 4.33 -6.94
C ASN A 175 1.01 3.00 -7.30
N THR A 176 1.32 2.83 -8.58
CA THR A 176 2.06 1.66 -9.05
C THR A 176 3.41 1.60 -8.36
N PHE A 177 3.74 0.45 -7.76
CA PHE A 177 5.03 0.18 -7.16
C PHE A 177 5.43 -1.27 -7.37
N PHE A 178 6.71 -1.56 -7.27
CA PHE A 178 7.22 -2.92 -7.27
C PHE A 178 7.82 -3.30 -5.92
N PHE A 179 7.97 -4.59 -5.69
CA PHE A 179 8.77 -5.14 -4.61
C PHE A 179 9.67 -6.25 -5.14
N THR A 180 10.80 -6.45 -4.48
CA THR A 180 11.74 -7.54 -4.75
C THR A 180 12.27 -8.09 -3.44
N GLN A 181 12.52 -9.40 -3.41
CA GLN A 181 13.34 -10.01 -2.38
C GLN A 181 14.81 -9.78 -2.76
N GLU A 182 15.61 -9.41 -1.78
CA GLU A 182 17.02 -9.04 -1.95
C GLU A 182 17.90 -9.85 -1.00
N ASP A 183 19.17 -10.00 -1.37
CA ASP A 183 20.18 -10.70 -0.56
C ASP A 183 20.95 -9.77 0.38
N PHE A 184 20.39 -8.58 0.70
CA PHE A 184 21.00 -7.66 1.63
C PHE A 184 20.78 -8.09 3.08
N THR A 185 21.84 -7.96 3.88
CA THR A 185 21.77 -8.07 5.33
C THR A 185 21.26 -6.76 5.95
N LEU A 186 20.70 -6.84 7.15
CA LEU A 186 20.28 -5.66 7.89
C LEU A 186 21.45 -4.71 8.17
N ASP A 187 22.61 -5.26 8.49
CA ASP A 187 23.82 -4.47 8.78
C ASP A 187 24.31 -3.68 7.56
N GLU A 188 24.24 -4.29 6.37
CA GLU A 188 24.58 -3.60 5.12
C GLU A 188 23.62 -2.44 4.85
N VAL A 189 22.32 -2.65 5.04
CA VAL A 189 21.29 -1.63 4.83
C VAL A 189 21.43 -0.49 5.84
N LEU A 190 21.75 -0.77 7.09
CA LEU A 190 21.84 0.25 8.14
C LEU A 190 23.22 0.92 8.27
N LYS A 191 24.24 0.43 7.60
CA LYS A 191 25.64 0.87 7.77
C LYS A 191 25.83 2.38 7.70
N GLU A 192 25.30 3.03 6.67
CA GLU A 192 25.44 4.48 6.53
C GLU A 192 24.59 5.26 7.55
N SER A 193 23.41 4.76 7.88
CA SER A 193 22.56 5.36 8.90
C SER A 193 23.21 5.34 10.27
N GLN A 194 23.86 4.24 10.65
CA GLN A 194 24.60 4.09 11.91
C GLN A 194 25.80 5.03 11.96
N LYS A 195 26.52 5.19 10.85
CA LYS A 195 27.65 6.11 10.75
C LYS A 195 27.21 7.56 10.96
N ILE A 196 26.15 8.00 10.26
CA ILE A 196 25.60 9.35 10.40
C ILE A 196 25.09 9.58 11.84
N GLN A 197 24.50 8.58 12.45
CA GLN A 197 24.03 8.67 13.84
C GLN A 197 25.22 8.84 14.80
N ALA A 198 26.27 8.05 14.68
CA ALA A 198 27.46 8.15 15.50
C ALA A 198 28.17 9.52 15.36
N GLU A 199 28.23 10.06 14.14
CA GLU A 199 28.76 11.40 13.89
C GLU A 199 27.94 12.49 14.60
N LYS A 200 26.61 12.40 14.55
CA LYS A 200 25.70 13.35 15.24
C LYS A 200 25.85 13.28 16.77
N GLU A 201 25.93 12.08 17.32
CA GLU A 201 26.12 11.87 18.76
C GLU A 201 27.48 12.43 19.23
N SER A 202 28.52 12.26 18.44
CA SER A 202 29.85 12.81 18.77
C SER A 202 29.90 14.34 18.74
N LEU A 203 29.19 14.98 17.83
CA LEU A 203 29.04 16.44 17.75
C LEU A 203 28.28 17.01 18.95
N ALA A 204 27.14 16.37 19.30
CA ALA A 204 26.34 16.79 20.45
C ALA A 204 27.13 16.75 21.77
N LEU A 205 27.97 15.72 21.97
CA LEU A 205 28.80 15.61 23.15
C LEU A 205 29.94 16.66 23.20
N GLN A 206 30.35 17.23 22.05
CA GLN A 206 31.33 18.30 21.98
C GLN A 206 30.72 19.66 22.35
N ASP A 207 29.47 19.90 21.95
CA ASP A 207 28.74 21.13 22.28
C ASP A 207 28.39 21.20 23.79
N ASP A 208 28.03 20.09 24.42
CA ASP A 208 27.70 20.02 25.86
C ASP A 208 28.95 20.18 26.75
N ASN A 209 30.15 19.99 26.22
CA ASN A 209 31.40 20.20 26.98
C ASN A 209 32.03 21.60 26.74
N ALA A 210 31.38 22.45 25.92
CA ALA A 210 31.88 23.79 25.58
C ALA A 210 31.19 24.93 26.38
N ASP A 211 30.19 24.61 27.19
CA ASP A 211 29.50 25.46 28.15
C ASP A 211 29.98 25.16 29.60
#